data_f2b9c966d05f570d7b2c99a07809583f
#
_entry.id   f2b9c966d05f570d7b2c99a07809583f
#
_cell.length_a   1.000
_cell.length_b   1.000
_cell.length_c   1.000
_cell.angle_alpha   90.00
_cell.angle_beta   90.00
_cell.angle_gamma   90.00
#
_symmetry.space_group_name_H-M   'P 1'
#
loop_
_entity.id
_entity.type
_entity.pdbx_description
1 polymer ?
#
loop_
_entity_poly.entity_id
_entity_poly.type
_entity_poly.pdbx_seq_one_letter_code
_entity_poly.pdbx_strand_id
1 'polypeptide(L)'
;MALTTNFNADPYYDDYNADDAYYRILFRPGFAVQAREVTQLQTILQKQVERHGSHTFQDGSIVLGCELNYDNNIKTIQLETQFSGADIVTGDFANGIATGGTSNARAVVVATAASTATDQPVIVVNYLNNNTFDDGETITIEGTSTQANTVSSAGAAGISTGAETAAAVVSCQSGVFYVGGYFVFKEAESIVLDKFSSSPSYRVGFQVTESIINSDTDGNLLDPAQGAYNYAAAGANRFKVVLNLSAKAYTATDAVEASADENFYQLLKLSSGVKLEETNYPIYSDLEKTLAKRTHDESGDYTLTP
;
A
#
# COMPACT_ATOMS: atom_id res chain seq x y z
N MET A 1 -5.91 -15.69 -4.59
CA MET A 1 -6.44 -15.39 -5.96
C MET A 1 -5.24 -15.41 -6.91
N ALA A 2 -5.33 -16.00 -8.08
CA ALA A 2 -4.19 -16.00 -9.03
C ALA A 2 -4.08 -14.62 -9.67
N LEU A 3 -2.86 -14.18 -10.00
CA LEU A 3 -2.65 -13.01 -10.84
C LEU A 3 -3.30 -13.25 -12.21
N THR A 4 -3.83 -12.19 -12.83
CA THR A 4 -4.68 -12.28 -14.01
C THR A 4 -3.95 -12.06 -15.33
N THR A 5 -2.71 -11.54 -15.29
CA THR A 5 -1.91 -11.25 -16.49
C THR A 5 -1.57 -12.52 -17.26
N ASN A 6 -2.01 -12.58 -18.53
CA ASN A 6 -1.70 -13.67 -19.43
C ASN A 6 -0.44 -13.37 -20.23
N PHE A 7 0.63 -14.15 -20.02
CA PHE A 7 1.88 -14.02 -20.77
C PHE A 7 1.89 -14.85 -22.05
N ASN A 8 0.93 -15.75 -22.26
CA ASN A 8 0.77 -16.49 -23.51
C ASN A 8 -0.04 -15.66 -24.53
N ALA A 9 0.41 -14.44 -24.77
CA ALA A 9 -0.18 -13.49 -25.69
C ALA A 9 0.93 -12.69 -26.39
N ASP A 10 0.58 -12.01 -27.52
CA ASP A 10 1.48 -11.11 -28.20
C ASP A 10 2.03 -10.03 -27.24
N PRO A 11 3.31 -9.71 -27.25
CA PRO A 11 4.43 -10.23 -28.03
C PRO A 11 5.23 -11.36 -27.34
N TYR A 12 4.80 -11.86 -26.17
CA TYR A 12 5.61 -12.72 -25.30
C TYR A 12 5.50 -14.20 -25.65
N TYR A 13 4.29 -14.67 -25.96
CA TYR A 13 3.97 -16.07 -26.33
C TYR A 13 4.58 -17.09 -25.38
N ASP A 14 4.51 -16.82 -24.05
CA ASP A 14 4.94 -17.78 -23.03
C ASP A 14 3.92 -18.91 -22.94
N ASP A 15 4.18 -19.97 -23.63
CA ASP A 15 3.32 -21.15 -23.75
C ASP A 15 3.63 -22.21 -22.66
N TYR A 16 4.12 -21.78 -21.49
CA TYR A 16 4.36 -22.69 -20.38
C TYR A 16 3.09 -23.45 -20.00
N ASN A 17 3.20 -24.78 -19.99
CA ASN A 17 2.15 -25.65 -19.50
C ASN A 17 2.76 -26.64 -18.49
N ALA A 18 2.15 -26.74 -17.30
CA ALA A 18 2.63 -27.61 -16.23
C ALA A 18 2.49 -29.12 -16.59
N ASP A 19 1.51 -29.47 -17.44
CA ASP A 19 1.22 -30.84 -17.84
C ASP A 19 2.30 -31.43 -18.77
N ASP A 20 3.03 -30.54 -19.47
CA ASP A 20 4.15 -30.97 -20.35
C ASP A 20 5.39 -31.39 -19.55
N ALA A 21 5.41 -31.13 -18.23
CA ALA A 21 6.47 -31.48 -17.31
C ALA A 21 7.87 -30.99 -17.72
N TYR A 22 7.95 -29.83 -18.38
CA TYR A 22 9.23 -29.21 -18.71
C TYR A 22 9.73 -28.37 -17.54
N TYR A 23 10.85 -28.80 -16.94
CA TYR A 23 11.45 -28.12 -15.80
C TYR A 23 12.73 -27.34 -16.13
N ARG A 24 13.23 -27.47 -17.37
CA ARG A 24 14.45 -26.80 -17.80
C ARG A 24 14.51 -26.64 -19.31
N ILE A 25 14.89 -25.45 -19.78
CA ILE A 25 15.20 -25.17 -21.18
C ILE A 25 16.68 -25.46 -21.43
N LEU A 26 16.99 -26.19 -22.51
CA LEU A 26 18.33 -26.58 -22.90
C LEU A 26 18.67 -25.93 -24.26
N PHE A 27 19.46 -24.89 -24.24
CA PHE A 27 19.93 -24.23 -25.45
C PHE A 27 20.92 -25.11 -26.21
N ARG A 28 20.76 -25.17 -27.53
CA ARG A 28 21.62 -25.97 -28.40
C ARG A 28 22.58 -25.06 -29.19
N PRO A 29 23.89 -25.38 -29.27
CA PRO A 29 24.81 -24.66 -30.13
C PRO A 29 24.36 -24.68 -31.60
N GLY A 30 24.49 -23.53 -32.29
CA GLY A 30 24.13 -23.40 -33.71
C GLY A 30 22.62 -23.18 -33.97
N PHE A 31 21.78 -23.06 -32.94
CA PHE A 31 20.37 -22.70 -33.07
C PHE A 31 20.10 -21.33 -32.46
N ALA A 32 19.22 -20.55 -33.08
CA ALA A 32 18.83 -19.26 -32.55
C ALA A 32 17.98 -19.40 -31.30
N VAL A 33 18.24 -18.60 -30.27
CA VAL A 33 17.42 -18.50 -29.07
C VAL A 33 16.19 -17.64 -29.38
N GLN A 34 15.02 -18.14 -29.07
CA GLN A 34 13.77 -17.41 -29.21
C GLN A 34 13.49 -16.60 -27.93
N ALA A 35 12.91 -15.41 -28.06
CA ALA A 35 12.57 -14.58 -26.90
C ALA A 35 11.62 -15.31 -25.92
N ARG A 36 10.66 -16.07 -26.44
CA ARG A 36 9.75 -16.87 -25.62
C ARG A 36 10.47 -17.92 -24.74
N GLU A 37 11.57 -18.51 -25.20
CA GLU A 37 12.32 -19.50 -24.42
C GLU A 37 13.00 -18.86 -23.20
N VAL A 38 13.43 -17.59 -23.32
CA VAL A 38 14.00 -16.82 -22.21
C VAL A 38 12.91 -16.42 -21.21
N THR A 39 11.72 -16.03 -21.70
CA THR A 39 10.56 -15.75 -20.84
C THR A 39 10.09 -17.01 -20.11
N GLN A 40 9.95 -18.12 -20.82
CA GLN A 40 9.54 -19.41 -20.26
C GLN A 40 10.52 -19.94 -19.21
N LEU A 41 11.81 -19.69 -19.36
CA LEU A 41 12.81 -20.06 -18.33
C LEU A 41 12.50 -19.37 -17.00
N GLN A 42 12.08 -18.11 -17.02
CA GLN A 42 11.69 -17.37 -15.82
C GLN A 42 10.38 -17.93 -15.24
N THR A 43 9.41 -18.24 -16.09
CA THR A 43 8.12 -18.82 -15.68
C THR A 43 8.30 -20.19 -15.02
N ILE A 44 9.15 -21.04 -15.54
CA ILE A 44 9.49 -22.34 -14.93
C ILE A 44 10.05 -22.14 -13.50
N LEU A 45 10.97 -21.20 -13.30
CA LEU A 45 11.53 -20.90 -11.99
C LEU A 45 10.48 -20.29 -11.06
N GLN A 46 9.69 -19.33 -11.54
CA GLN A 46 8.62 -18.70 -10.77
C GLN A 46 7.59 -19.74 -10.30
N LYS A 47 7.23 -20.71 -11.16
CA LYS A 47 6.32 -21.81 -10.77
C LYS A 47 6.89 -22.71 -9.67
N GLN A 48 8.21 -22.89 -9.56
CA GLN A 48 8.82 -23.58 -8.42
C GLN A 48 8.68 -22.77 -7.13
N VAL A 49 8.91 -21.46 -7.20
CA VAL A 49 8.73 -20.54 -6.06
C VAL A 49 7.26 -20.50 -5.63
N GLU A 50 6.33 -20.39 -6.58
CA GLU A 50 4.88 -20.41 -6.32
C GLU A 50 4.44 -21.69 -5.62
N ARG A 51 4.88 -22.87 -6.10
CA ARG A 51 4.55 -24.16 -5.49
C ARG A 51 5.07 -24.26 -4.04
N HIS A 52 6.29 -23.77 -3.81
CA HIS A 52 6.84 -23.74 -2.45
C HIS A 52 6.10 -22.73 -1.57
N GLY A 53 5.86 -21.51 -2.08
CA GLY A 53 5.16 -20.45 -1.36
C GLY A 53 3.73 -20.85 -0.99
N SER A 54 2.97 -21.39 -1.94
CA SER A 54 1.57 -21.83 -1.71
C SER A 54 1.44 -23.01 -0.75
N HIS A 55 2.49 -23.85 -0.61
CA HIS A 55 2.52 -24.89 0.40
C HIS A 55 2.74 -24.33 1.81
N THR A 56 3.49 -23.25 1.92
CA THR A 56 3.85 -22.63 3.20
C THR A 56 2.84 -21.58 3.63
N PHE A 57 2.52 -20.63 2.75
CA PHE A 57 1.66 -19.47 3.04
C PHE A 57 0.31 -19.57 2.33
N GLN A 58 -0.72 -19.08 2.96
CA GLN A 58 -1.98 -18.85 2.30
C GLN A 58 -1.84 -17.63 1.36
N ASP A 59 -2.51 -17.67 0.21
CA ASP A 59 -2.59 -16.50 -0.69
C ASP A 59 -3.21 -15.31 0.03
N GLY A 60 -2.55 -14.15 -0.04
CA GLY A 60 -2.93 -12.98 0.75
C GLY A 60 -2.36 -12.95 2.17
N SER A 61 -1.28 -13.67 2.44
CA SER A 61 -0.63 -13.70 3.74
C SER A 61 0.52 -12.71 3.86
N ILE A 62 0.64 -12.09 5.02
CA ILE A 62 1.87 -11.41 5.45
C ILE A 62 2.96 -12.47 5.60
N VAL A 63 4.16 -12.18 5.09
CA VAL A 63 5.34 -13.03 5.27
C VAL A 63 6.28 -12.45 6.31
N LEU A 64 6.57 -11.15 6.18
CA LEU A 64 7.44 -10.39 7.06
C LEU A 64 7.06 -8.91 7.03
N GLY A 65 6.97 -8.26 8.17
CA GLY A 65 6.55 -6.86 8.24
C GLY A 65 5.11 -6.69 7.75
N CYS A 66 4.83 -5.62 7.00
CA CYS A 66 3.50 -5.28 6.48
C CYS A 66 2.40 -5.13 7.55
N GLU A 67 2.79 -4.98 8.82
CA GLU A 67 1.85 -4.80 9.91
C GLU A 67 1.12 -3.47 9.77
N LEU A 68 -0.20 -3.52 9.97
CA LEU A 68 -1.04 -2.34 9.99
C LEU A 68 -1.13 -1.78 11.41
N ASN A 69 -0.93 -0.48 11.53
CA ASN A 69 -1.18 0.25 12.76
C ASN A 69 -2.30 1.26 12.52
N TYR A 70 -3.37 1.16 13.32
CA TYR A 70 -4.51 2.05 13.29
C TYR A 70 -4.44 3.04 14.45
N ASP A 71 -4.48 4.32 14.13
CA ASP A 71 -4.53 5.42 15.10
C ASP A 71 -5.76 6.31 14.82
N ASN A 72 -6.65 6.40 15.79
CA ASN A 72 -7.83 7.26 15.77
C ASN A 72 -7.75 8.44 16.76
N ASN A 73 -6.61 8.62 17.42
CA ASN A 73 -6.36 9.74 18.33
C ASN A 73 -5.45 10.81 17.72
N ILE A 74 -5.28 10.77 16.42
CA ILE A 74 -4.48 11.71 15.64
C ILE A 74 -5.31 12.96 15.31
N LYS A 75 -4.63 14.05 14.98
CA LYS A 75 -5.28 15.31 14.65
C LYS A 75 -5.05 15.69 13.20
N THR A 76 -6.08 16.21 12.58
CA THR A 76 -6.00 16.87 11.28
C THR A 76 -5.98 18.37 11.45
N ILE A 77 -5.05 19.02 10.79
CA ILE A 77 -4.95 20.47 10.70
C ILE A 77 -5.31 20.89 9.28
N GLN A 78 -6.34 21.69 9.14
CA GLN A 78 -6.76 22.27 7.88
C GLN A 78 -5.88 23.47 7.54
N LEU A 79 -5.39 23.52 6.32
CA LEU A 79 -4.57 24.61 5.82
C LEU A 79 -5.37 25.46 4.83
N GLU A 80 -5.00 26.71 4.67
CA GLU A 80 -5.49 27.53 3.56
C GLU A 80 -4.99 26.94 2.24
N THR A 81 -5.70 27.21 1.15
CA THR A 81 -5.31 26.68 -0.19
C THR A 81 -4.08 27.36 -0.76
N GLN A 82 -3.78 28.58 -0.27
CA GLN A 82 -2.66 29.38 -0.76
C GLN A 82 -1.89 30.02 0.41
N PHE A 83 -0.58 30.14 0.23
CA PHE A 83 0.30 30.89 1.10
C PHE A 83 1.11 31.90 0.28
N SER A 84 1.06 33.19 0.63
CA SER A 84 1.75 34.28 -0.09
C SER A 84 1.49 34.30 -1.60
N GLY A 85 0.28 33.86 -2.03
CA GLY A 85 -0.13 33.83 -3.43
C GLY A 85 0.30 32.58 -4.22
N ALA A 86 0.92 31.61 -3.58
CA ALA A 86 1.24 30.30 -4.16
C ALA A 86 0.33 29.21 -3.60
N ASP A 87 -0.07 28.27 -4.44
CA ASP A 87 -0.88 27.13 -4.02
C ASP A 87 -0.07 26.20 -3.08
N ILE A 88 -0.73 25.69 -2.04
CA ILE A 88 -0.12 24.78 -1.08
C ILE A 88 0.00 23.38 -1.70
N VAL A 89 1.24 22.87 -1.74
CA VAL A 89 1.55 21.47 -2.08
C VAL A 89 1.69 20.70 -0.78
N THR A 90 0.67 19.95 -0.39
CA THR A 90 0.66 19.23 0.91
C THR A 90 1.77 18.19 1.02
N GLY A 91 2.24 17.63 -0.09
CA GLY A 91 3.37 16.71 -0.12
C GLY A 91 4.67 17.26 0.46
N ASP A 92 4.87 18.58 0.39
CA ASP A 92 6.07 19.25 0.93
C ASP A 92 6.11 19.25 2.47
N PHE A 93 4.99 18.97 3.11
CA PHE A 93 4.87 18.83 4.56
C PHE A 93 5.11 17.41 5.04
N ALA A 94 5.10 16.43 4.15
CA ALA A 94 5.15 15.01 4.51
C ALA A 94 6.43 14.65 5.28
N ASN A 95 6.29 13.86 6.35
CA ASN A 95 7.36 13.40 7.22
C ASN A 95 8.19 14.51 7.89
N GLY A 96 7.73 15.77 7.83
CA GLY A 96 8.35 16.91 8.47
C GLY A 96 7.87 17.12 9.91
N ILE A 97 8.57 17.97 10.65
CA ILE A 97 8.11 18.49 11.93
C ILE A 97 7.51 19.88 11.68
N ALA A 98 6.22 20.00 11.88
CA ALA A 98 5.50 21.27 11.77
C ALA A 98 5.60 22.04 13.09
N THR A 99 5.91 23.34 12.99
CA THR A 99 6.01 24.26 14.14
C THR A 99 5.08 25.45 13.93
N GLY A 100 4.24 25.74 14.92
CA GLY A 100 3.35 26.90 14.92
C GLY A 100 4.08 28.18 15.29
N GLY A 101 3.78 29.26 14.56
CA GLY A 101 4.44 30.55 14.75
C GLY A 101 4.00 31.30 16.00
N THR A 102 2.77 31.11 16.47
CA THR A 102 2.18 31.73 17.65
C THR A 102 2.03 30.77 18.82
N SER A 103 1.48 29.59 18.55
CA SER A 103 1.21 28.58 19.57
C SER A 103 2.46 27.88 20.11
N ASN A 104 3.57 27.92 19.36
CA ASN A 104 4.75 27.09 19.61
C ASN A 104 4.41 25.59 19.67
N ALA A 105 3.33 25.17 19.04
CA ALA A 105 3.00 23.77 18.85
C ALA A 105 4.03 23.12 17.94
N ARG A 106 4.43 21.89 18.29
CA ARG A 106 5.32 21.06 17.47
C ARG A 106 4.67 19.70 17.26
N ALA A 107 4.61 19.28 16.01
CA ALA A 107 3.98 18.04 15.66
C ALA A 107 4.67 17.37 14.46
N VAL A 108 4.75 16.04 14.47
CA VAL A 108 5.19 15.26 13.29
C VAL A 108 4.04 15.12 12.32
N VAL A 109 4.28 15.43 11.05
CA VAL A 109 3.31 15.20 9.97
C VAL A 109 3.38 13.74 9.56
N VAL A 110 2.31 12.99 9.85
CA VAL A 110 2.22 11.53 9.60
C VAL A 110 1.64 11.25 8.22
N ALA A 111 0.70 12.08 7.77
CA ALA A 111 0.06 11.96 6.46
C ALA A 111 -0.39 13.32 5.97
N THR A 112 -0.63 13.41 4.67
CA THR A 112 -1.14 14.64 4.03
C THR A 112 -2.26 14.28 3.06
N ALA A 113 -3.19 15.21 2.85
CA ALA A 113 -4.18 15.08 1.81
C ALA A 113 -4.37 16.44 1.09
N ALA A 114 -4.33 16.38 -0.23
CA ALA A 114 -4.52 17.56 -1.06
C ALA A 114 -5.96 18.10 -0.96
N SER A 115 -6.13 19.39 -1.33
CA SER A 115 -7.45 20.00 -1.48
C SER A 115 -8.28 19.26 -2.53
N THR A 116 -9.58 19.23 -2.32
CA THR A 116 -10.57 18.80 -3.31
C THR A 116 -11.48 19.99 -3.65
N ALA A 117 -12.45 19.78 -4.52
CA ALA A 117 -13.43 20.84 -4.82
C ALA A 117 -14.26 21.29 -3.60
N THR A 118 -14.33 20.46 -2.56
CA THR A 118 -15.15 20.69 -1.36
C THR A 118 -14.34 20.83 -0.08
N ASP A 119 -13.09 20.31 -0.06
CA ASP A 119 -12.28 20.25 1.14
C ASP A 119 -10.97 21.03 1.00
N GLN A 120 -10.56 21.66 2.09
CA GLN A 120 -9.25 22.31 2.23
C GLN A 120 -8.12 21.26 2.22
N PRO A 121 -6.88 21.66 1.85
CA PRO A 121 -5.72 20.82 2.04
C PRO A 121 -5.50 20.57 3.55
N VAL A 122 -5.11 19.34 3.90
CA VAL A 122 -4.92 18.97 5.31
C VAL A 122 -3.59 18.27 5.54
N ILE A 123 -3.03 18.50 6.71
CA ILE A 123 -1.94 17.71 7.27
C ILE A 123 -2.46 16.94 8.49
N VAL A 124 -2.07 15.70 8.62
CA VAL A 124 -2.40 14.86 9.77
C VAL A 124 -1.18 14.79 10.66
N VAL A 125 -1.35 15.15 11.92
CA VAL A 125 -0.23 15.41 12.83
C VAL A 125 -0.34 14.61 14.13
N ASN A 126 0.84 14.28 14.67
CA ASN A 126 0.97 13.79 16.04
C ASN A 126 1.83 14.79 16.82
N TYR A 127 1.25 15.38 17.87
CA TYR A 127 1.92 16.41 18.67
C TYR A 127 3.11 15.87 19.44
N LEU A 128 4.20 16.61 19.43
CA LEU A 128 5.43 16.34 20.20
C LEU A 128 5.45 17.06 21.54
N ASN A 129 4.61 18.07 21.71
CA ASN A 129 4.44 18.83 22.96
C ASN A 129 2.94 18.98 23.30
N ASN A 130 2.65 19.61 24.41
CA ASN A 130 1.28 19.81 24.88
C ASN A 130 0.55 21.03 24.27
N ASN A 131 1.21 21.74 23.36
CA ASN A 131 0.61 22.87 22.66
C ASN A 131 -0.15 22.35 21.43
N THR A 132 -1.21 23.04 21.05
CA THR A 132 -2.01 22.79 19.85
C THR A 132 -1.89 23.96 18.90
N PHE A 133 -2.06 23.74 17.61
CA PHE A 133 -2.03 24.81 16.62
C PHE A 133 -3.24 25.73 16.76
N ASP A 134 -2.98 27.05 16.66
CA ASP A 134 -4.01 28.07 16.69
C ASP A 134 -4.65 28.26 15.30
N ASP A 135 -5.90 28.73 15.30
CA ASP A 135 -6.60 29.08 14.06
C ASP A 135 -5.95 30.30 13.40
N GLY A 136 -5.66 30.23 12.11
CA GLY A 136 -5.08 31.34 11.33
C GLY A 136 -3.58 31.57 11.55
N GLU A 137 -2.88 30.70 12.30
CA GLU A 137 -1.44 30.85 12.47
C GLU A 137 -0.63 30.32 11.28
N THR A 138 0.60 30.78 11.16
CA THR A 138 1.54 30.26 10.18
C THR A 138 2.27 29.03 10.74
N ILE A 139 2.17 27.92 10.03
CA ILE A 139 2.95 26.68 10.31
C ILE A 139 4.16 26.67 9.39
N THR A 140 5.32 26.26 9.95
CA THR A 140 6.58 26.11 9.21
C THR A 140 7.12 24.70 9.45
N ILE A 141 7.62 24.04 8.39
CA ILE A 141 8.34 22.76 8.53
C ILE A 141 9.79 23.04 8.91
N GLU A 142 10.25 22.41 10.00
CA GLU A 142 11.59 22.59 10.54
C GLU A 142 12.66 22.24 9.48
N GLY A 143 13.67 23.12 9.36
CA GLY A 143 14.77 22.92 8.41
C GLY A 143 14.45 23.21 6.94
N THR A 144 13.25 23.70 6.63
CA THR A 144 12.83 24.07 5.28
C THR A 144 12.22 25.45 5.24
N SER A 145 11.91 25.95 4.02
CA SER A 145 11.13 27.16 3.82
C SER A 145 9.63 26.87 3.59
N THR A 146 9.19 25.62 3.75
CA THR A 146 7.80 25.22 3.55
C THR A 146 6.91 25.79 4.64
N GLN A 147 5.93 26.59 4.25
CA GLN A 147 5.00 27.28 5.15
C GLN A 147 3.57 27.22 4.62
N ALA A 148 2.63 27.22 5.54
CA ALA A 148 1.20 27.40 5.24
C ALA A 148 0.51 28.08 6.44
N ASN A 149 -0.62 28.73 6.20
CA ASN A 149 -1.50 29.17 7.27
C ASN A 149 -2.52 28.07 7.62
N THR A 150 -2.80 27.91 8.91
CA THR A 150 -3.98 27.18 9.35
C THR A 150 -5.23 27.98 8.97
N VAL A 151 -6.32 27.28 8.74
CA VAL A 151 -7.59 27.94 8.41
C VAL A 151 -8.07 28.73 9.62
N SER A 152 -8.49 29.96 9.37
CA SER A 152 -9.14 30.78 10.39
C SER A 152 -10.60 30.32 10.57
N SER A 153 -11.06 30.21 11.80
CA SER A 153 -12.44 29.80 12.16
C SER A 153 -13.53 30.78 11.63
N ALA A 154 -13.13 31.91 11.14
CA ALA A 154 -14.02 33.03 10.77
C ALA A 154 -14.29 33.08 9.26
N GLY A 155 -14.83 32.01 8.62
CA GLY A 155 -15.53 32.22 7.37
C GLY A 155 -15.14 31.42 6.14
N ALA A 156 -14.37 30.33 6.21
CA ALA A 156 -14.24 29.44 5.08
C ALA A 156 -15.48 28.56 4.95
N ALA A 157 -16.08 28.53 3.77
CA ALA A 157 -17.27 27.71 3.49
C ALA A 157 -16.97 26.23 3.73
N GLY A 158 -17.69 25.62 4.68
CA GLY A 158 -17.54 24.19 5.02
C GLY A 158 -16.78 23.89 6.31
N ILE A 159 -16.20 24.87 7.00
CA ILE A 159 -15.50 24.67 8.27
C ILE A 159 -16.43 25.03 9.42
N SER A 160 -16.93 24.03 10.12
CA SER A 160 -17.83 24.20 11.28
C SER A 160 -17.10 24.30 12.62
N THR A 161 -15.83 23.96 12.68
CA THR A 161 -15.04 23.86 13.91
C THR A 161 -13.58 24.14 13.58
N GLY A 162 -12.94 25.16 14.04
CA GLY A 162 -11.51 25.51 13.96
C GLY A 162 -10.57 24.74 13.02
N ALA A 163 -9.31 25.09 12.99
CA ALA A 163 -8.33 24.43 12.11
C ALA A 163 -8.06 22.97 12.50
N GLU A 164 -8.22 22.64 13.79
CA GLU A 164 -7.93 21.28 14.31
C GLU A 164 -9.19 20.42 14.41
N THR A 165 -9.14 19.21 13.88
CA THR A 165 -10.18 18.19 13.98
C THR A 165 -9.59 16.82 14.29
N ALA A 166 -10.43 15.89 14.76
CA ALA A 166 -10.02 14.50 14.93
C ALA A 166 -9.91 13.81 13.57
N ALA A 167 -8.96 12.89 13.44
CA ALA A 167 -8.75 12.08 12.24
C ALA A 167 -8.54 10.62 12.59
N ALA A 168 -8.55 9.78 11.56
CA ALA A 168 -8.18 8.38 11.67
C ALA A 168 -7.23 8.01 10.53
N VAL A 169 -6.12 7.38 10.88
CA VAL A 169 -5.05 6.99 9.95
C VAL A 169 -4.73 5.52 10.12
N VAL A 170 -4.44 4.85 9.03
CA VAL A 170 -3.79 3.54 9.04
C VAL A 170 -2.43 3.67 8.38
N SER A 171 -1.41 3.21 9.06
CA SER A 171 -0.05 3.09 8.54
C SER A 171 0.33 1.62 8.39
N CYS A 172 1.05 1.32 7.31
CA CYS A 172 1.60 0.02 7.02
C CYS A 172 3.12 0.08 7.15
N GLN A 173 3.72 -0.87 7.83
CA GLN A 173 5.18 -1.04 7.85
C GLN A 173 5.67 -1.66 6.53
N SER A 174 6.94 -1.39 6.18
CA SER A 174 7.57 -2.09 5.05
C SER A 174 7.70 -3.58 5.33
N GLY A 175 7.57 -4.39 4.29
CA GLY A 175 7.64 -5.83 4.46
C GLY A 175 7.43 -6.62 3.18
N VAL A 176 7.14 -7.91 3.32
CA VAL A 176 6.88 -8.83 2.22
C VAL A 176 5.52 -9.49 2.40
N PHE A 177 4.75 -9.52 1.33
CA PHE A 177 3.42 -10.10 1.27
C PHE A 177 3.36 -11.17 0.17
N TYR A 178 2.77 -12.32 0.46
CA TYR A 178 2.61 -13.40 -0.50
C TYR A 178 1.28 -13.28 -1.24
N VAL A 179 1.35 -13.11 -2.56
CA VAL A 179 0.16 -12.94 -3.40
C VAL A 179 0.38 -13.52 -4.80
N GLY A 180 -0.57 -14.34 -5.25
CA GLY A 180 -0.58 -14.90 -6.61
C GLY A 180 0.68 -15.66 -6.99
N GLY A 181 1.37 -16.29 -6.03
CA GLY A 181 2.62 -16.99 -6.24
C GLY A 181 3.88 -16.14 -6.11
N TYR A 182 3.76 -14.84 -5.85
CA TYR A 182 4.89 -13.92 -5.71
C TYR A 182 5.06 -13.46 -4.27
N PHE A 183 6.31 -13.29 -3.85
CA PHE A 183 6.68 -12.59 -2.62
C PHE A 183 6.92 -11.12 -2.98
N VAL A 184 5.91 -10.29 -2.77
CA VAL A 184 5.93 -8.89 -3.19
C VAL A 184 6.39 -8.02 -2.03
N PHE A 185 7.43 -7.21 -2.28
CA PHE A 185 7.87 -6.21 -1.31
C PHE A 185 6.91 -5.02 -1.30
N LYS A 186 6.56 -4.59 -0.10
CA LYS A 186 5.75 -3.40 0.17
C LYS A 186 6.56 -2.38 0.94
N GLU A 187 6.65 -1.17 0.44
CA GLU A 187 7.20 -0.04 1.18
C GLU A 187 6.20 0.44 2.24
N ALA A 188 6.73 1.10 3.28
CA ALA A 188 5.89 1.72 4.29
C ALA A 188 4.97 2.78 3.65
N GLU A 189 3.69 2.77 4.01
CA GLU A 189 2.69 3.66 3.48
C GLU A 189 1.67 4.01 4.56
N SER A 190 1.08 5.21 4.49
CA SER A 190 0.01 5.63 5.39
C SER A 190 -1.15 6.19 4.59
N ILE A 191 -2.36 5.85 5.00
CA ILE A 191 -3.59 6.41 4.43
C ILE A 191 -4.46 7.04 5.50
N VAL A 192 -5.06 8.17 5.18
CA VAL A 192 -6.09 8.83 6.00
C VAL A 192 -7.42 8.18 5.68
N LEU A 193 -8.07 7.57 6.67
CA LEU A 193 -9.39 6.98 6.52
C LEU A 193 -10.47 8.05 6.53
N ASP A 194 -10.48 8.84 7.60
CA ASP A 194 -11.35 10.00 7.75
C ASP A 194 -10.54 11.21 8.18
N LYS A 195 -10.73 12.33 7.46
CA LYS A 195 -10.03 13.59 7.74
C LYS A 195 -10.59 14.33 8.95
N PHE A 196 -11.88 14.11 9.26
CA PHE A 196 -12.64 14.90 10.21
C PHE A 196 -13.43 14.05 11.23
N SER A 197 -13.09 12.76 11.34
CA SER A 197 -13.72 11.83 12.26
C SER A 197 -12.72 10.83 12.83
N SER A 198 -12.86 10.52 14.10
CA SER A 198 -12.13 9.43 14.78
C SER A 198 -12.88 8.10 14.77
N SER A 199 -14.03 8.02 14.09
CA SER A 199 -14.90 6.84 14.13
C SER A 199 -15.14 6.25 12.73
N PRO A 200 -14.08 5.88 11.99
CA PRO A 200 -14.20 5.35 10.65
C PRO A 200 -14.83 3.95 10.63
N SER A 201 -15.50 3.64 9.52
CA SER A 201 -16.03 2.31 9.21
C SER A 201 -15.51 1.88 7.85
N TYR A 202 -14.42 1.12 7.86
CA TYR A 202 -13.70 0.70 6.65
C TYR A 202 -13.14 -0.71 6.77
N ARG A 203 -12.99 -1.35 5.62
CA ARG A 203 -12.10 -2.50 5.41
C ARG A 203 -10.80 -1.97 4.80
N VAL A 204 -9.68 -2.23 5.46
CA VAL A 204 -8.36 -1.76 5.03
C VAL A 204 -7.47 -2.96 4.72
N GLY A 205 -6.72 -2.86 3.65
CA GLY A 205 -5.85 -3.93 3.18
C GLY A 205 -5.10 -3.55 1.92
N PHE A 206 -4.56 -4.54 1.22
CA PHE A 206 -3.80 -4.32 0.01
C PHE A 206 -4.65 -4.55 -1.24
N GLN A 207 -4.70 -3.55 -2.11
CA GLN A 207 -5.17 -3.69 -3.48
C GLN A 207 -3.98 -4.05 -4.37
N VAL A 208 -4.04 -5.21 -5.01
CA VAL A 208 -3.01 -5.69 -5.93
C VAL A 208 -3.24 -5.07 -7.30
N THR A 209 -2.18 -4.54 -7.90
CA THR A 209 -2.19 -4.01 -9.26
C THR A 209 -1.09 -4.66 -10.07
N GLU A 210 -1.46 -5.22 -11.21
CA GLU A 210 -0.54 -5.79 -12.19
C GLU A 210 -0.34 -4.83 -13.35
N SER A 211 0.88 -4.73 -13.85
CA SER A 211 1.17 -3.93 -15.04
C SER A 211 2.40 -4.45 -15.78
N ILE A 212 2.43 -4.17 -17.09
CA ILE A 212 3.61 -4.40 -17.92
C ILE A 212 4.19 -3.03 -18.26
N ILE A 213 5.42 -2.80 -17.83
CA ILE A 213 6.15 -1.55 -18.03
C ILE A 213 7.10 -1.73 -19.21
N ASN A 214 7.05 -0.81 -20.16
CA ASN A 214 7.92 -0.75 -21.32
C ASN A 214 8.80 0.51 -21.29
N SER A 215 9.69 0.64 -22.24
CA SER A 215 10.60 1.79 -22.37
C SER A 215 9.90 3.12 -22.69
N ASP A 216 8.65 3.09 -23.18
CA ASP A 216 7.88 4.30 -23.45
C ASP A 216 7.28 4.88 -22.18
N THR A 217 7.00 4.01 -21.20
CA THR A 217 6.47 4.40 -19.88
C THR A 217 7.56 4.65 -18.85
N ASP A 218 8.71 3.98 -18.98
CA ASP A 218 9.87 4.16 -18.11
C ASP A 218 11.16 4.26 -18.95
N GLY A 219 11.68 5.47 -19.13
CA GLY A 219 12.92 5.74 -19.86
C GLY A 219 14.17 5.08 -19.26
N ASN A 220 14.15 4.62 -18.01
CA ASN A 220 15.24 3.87 -17.39
C ASN A 220 15.41 2.47 -17.99
N LEU A 221 14.43 1.99 -18.76
CA LEU A 221 14.52 0.72 -19.49
C LEU A 221 15.22 0.84 -20.85
N LEU A 222 15.63 2.03 -21.24
CA LEU A 222 16.50 2.25 -22.41
C LEU A 222 17.93 1.85 -22.08
N ASP A 223 18.70 1.46 -23.11
CA ASP A 223 20.11 1.09 -22.94
C ASP A 223 20.92 2.29 -22.45
N PRO A 224 21.55 2.22 -21.26
CA PRO A 224 22.30 3.32 -20.67
C PRO A 224 23.72 3.49 -21.23
N ALA A 225 24.18 2.65 -22.17
CA ALA A 225 25.55 2.60 -22.65
C ALA A 225 25.87 3.79 -23.58
N GLN A 226 26.15 4.96 -23.01
CA GLN A 226 26.54 6.15 -23.74
C GLN A 226 27.81 5.90 -24.58
N GLY A 227 27.77 6.31 -25.86
CA GLY A 227 28.88 6.11 -26.81
C GLY A 227 28.86 4.74 -27.52
N ALA A 228 27.95 3.83 -27.20
CA ALA A 228 27.70 2.60 -27.95
C ALA A 228 26.62 2.80 -29.00
N TYR A 229 26.64 1.95 -30.05
CA TYR A 229 25.65 1.99 -31.13
C TYR A 229 24.20 1.74 -30.64
N ASN A 230 24.06 1.02 -29.55
CA ASN A 230 22.75 0.68 -28.95
C ASN A 230 22.27 1.68 -27.89
N TYR A 231 22.98 2.80 -27.70
CA TYR A 231 22.55 3.80 -26.72
C TYR A 231 21.10 4.22 -26.95
N ALA A 232 20.34 4.25 -25.86
CA ALA A 232 18.91 4.55 -25.85
C ALA A 232 18.03 3.58 -26.67
N ALA A 233 18.51 2.38 -27.00
CA ALA A 233 17.67 1.34 -27.58
C ALA A 233 16.68 0.79 -26.55
N ALA A 234 15.45 0.49 -27.01
CA ALA A 234 14.42 -0.12 -26.17
C ALA A 234 14.82 -1.53 -25.72
N GLY A 235 14.67 -1.79 -24.43
CA GLY A 235 14.92 -3.10 -23.83
C GLY A 235 13.67 -3.97 -23.71
N ALA A 236 13.79 -5.07 -22.96
CA ALA A 236 12.67 -5.94 -22.64
C ALA A 236 11.70 -5.26 -21.67
N ASN A 237 10.42 -5.58 -21.78
CA ASN A 237 9.39 -5.11 -20.83
C ASN A 237 9.58 -5.73 -19.44
N ARG A 238 8.96 -5.14 -18.44
CA ARG A 238 8.98 -5.61 -17.05
C ARG A 238 7.56 -5.87 -16.57
N PHE A 239 7.33 -7.05 -16.04
CA PHE A 239 6.11 -7.33 -15.27
C PHE A 239 6.25 -6.77 -13.86
N LYS A 240 5.29 -5.96 -13.45
CA LYS A 240 5.29 -5.25 -12.18
C LYS A 240 4.01 -5.62 -11.40
N VAL A 241 4.20 -6.04 -10.17
CA VAL A 241 3.11 -6.26 -9.20
C VAL A 241 3.29 -5.26 -8.06
N VAL A 242 2.27 -4.49 -7.77
CA VAL A 242 2.29 -3.45 -6.73
C VAL A 242 1.16 -3.70 -5.74
N LEU A 243 1.47 -3.55 -4.47
CA LEU A 243 0.52 -3.55 -3.36
C LEU A 243 0.26 -2.10 -2.94
N ASN A 244 -0.95 -1.63 -3.14
CA ASN A 244 -1.37 -0.30 -2.70
C ASN A 244 -2.21 -0.45 -1.43
N LEU A 245 -1.86 0.27 -0.37
CA LEU A 245 -2.69 0.33 0.83
C LEU A 245 -4.00 1.04 0.48
N SER A 246 -5.12 0.39 0.71
CA SER A 246 -6.44 0.88 0.28
C SER A 246 -7.48 0.66 1.36
N ALA A 247 -8.43 1.57 1.43
CA ALA A 247 -9.58 1.47 2.32
C ALA A 247 -10.86 1.40 1.49
N LYS A 248 -11.73 0.46 1.84
CA LYS A 248 -13.07 0.32 1.27
C LYS A 248 -14.11 0.56 2.36
N ALA A 249 -15.11 1.38 2.09
CA ALA A 249 -16.17 1.67 3.06
C ALA A 249 -16.85 0.37 3.51
N TYR A 250 -17.18 0.30 4.78
CA TYR A 250 -17.85 -0.83 5.40
C TYR A 250 -19.12 -0.35 6.11
N THR A 251 -20.23 -1.03 5.82
CA THR A 251 -21.48 -0.89 6.57
C THR A 251 -21.86 -2.25 7.16
N ALA A 252 -22.33 -2.26 8.39
CA ALA A 252 -22.69 -3.50 9.11
C ALA A 252 -23.78 -4.34 8.41
N THR A 253 -24.47 -3.77 7.41
CA THR A 253 -25.49 -4.42 6.59
C THR A 253 -24.93 -5.10 5.35
N ASP A 254 -23.66 -4.87 5.00
CA ASP A 254 -23.03 -5.44 3.82
C ASP A 254 -22.58 -6.88 4.09
N ALA A 255 -23.53 -7.81 4.00
CA ALA A 255 -23.29 -9.25 4.20
C ALA A 255 -22.48 -9.93 3.08
N VAL A 256 -22.13 -9.19 2.01
CA VAL A 256 -21.47 -9.72 0.79
C VAL A 256 -20.08 -9.09 0.64
N GLU A 257 -19.24 -9.21 1.68
CA GLU A 257 -18.04 -8.40 1.76
C GLU A 257 -16.80 -8.96 1.04
N ALA A 258 -16.67 -10.24 0.89
CA ALA A 258 -15.38 -10.82 0.54
C ALA A 258 -15.28 -11.32 -0.91
N SER A 259 -16.38 -11.62 -1.57
CA SER A 259 -16.36 -12.26 -2.90
C SER A 259 -16.39 -11.29 -4.08
N ALA A 260 -16.70 -10.01 -3.86
CA ALA A 260 -16.88 -9.01 -4.91
C ALA A 260 -15.64 -8.11 -5.13
N ASP A 261 -14.66 -8.15 -4.24
CA ASP A 261 -13.47 -7.30 -4.33
C ASP A 261 -12.33 -8.04 -5.01
N GLU A 262 -12.27 -7.99 -6.33
CA GLU A 262 -11.14 -8.53 -7.08
C GLU A 262 -9.83 -7.88 -6.63
N ASN A 263 -8.83 -8.73 -6.36
CA ASN A 263 -7.46 -8.32 -6.02
C ASN A 263 -7.32 -7.47 -4.75
N PHE A 264 -8.30 -7.52 -3.84
CA PHE A 264 -8.22 -6.86 -2.54
C PHE A 264 -8.08 -7.89 -1.41
N TYR A 265 -7.02 -7.73 -0.61
CA TYR A 265 -6.73 -8.56 0.55
C TYR A 265 -6.94 -7.75 1.83
N GLN A 266 -8.03 -8.05 2.54
CA GLN A 266 -8.38 -7.38 3.80
C GLN A 266 -7.43 -7.82 4.91
N LEU A 267 -6.87 -6.86 5.64
CA LEU A 267 -6.03 -7.08 6.82
C LEU A 267 -6.64 -6.47 8.09
N LEU A 268 -7.43 -5.41 7.93
CA LEU A 268 -8.05 -4.70 9.04
C LEU A 268 -9.50 -4.38 8.72
N LYS A 269 -10.39 -4.56 9.69
CA LYS A 269 -11.81 -4.20 9.60
C LYS A 269 -12.18 -3.31 10.77
N LEU A 270 -12.75 -2.15 10.47
CA LEU A 270 -13.15 -1.14 11.44
C LEU A 270 -14.66 -0.89 11.34
N SER A 271 -15.30 -0.73 12.47
CA SER A 271 -16.70 -0.28 12.55
C SER A 271 -16.81 0.79 13.63
N SER A 272 -17.26 1.98 13.24
CA SER A 272 -17.38 3.14 14.14
C SER A 272 -16.11 3.40 14.98
N GLY A 273 -14.94 3.27 14.36
CA GLY A 273 -13.64 3.46 15.02
C GLY A 273 -13.13 2.28 15.85
N VAL A 274 -13.89 1.18 15.94
CA VAL A 274 -13.49 0.00 16.69
C VAL A 274 -12.93 -1.06 15.74
N LYS A 275 -11.80 -1.67 16.10
CA LYS A 275 -11.23 -2.81 15.36
C LYS A 275 -12.13 -4.03 15.58
N LEU A 276 -12.66 -4.61 14.51
CA LEU A 276 -13.41 -5.86 14.52
C LEU A 276 -12.51 -7.05 14.16
N GLU A 277 -11.66 -6.89 13.16
CA GLU A 277 -10.74 -7.91 12.68
C GLU A 277 -9.38 -7.26 12.40
N GLU A 278 -8.30 -7.96 12.72
CA GLU A 278 -6.93 -7.52 12.46
C GLU A 278 -6.05 -8.73 12.18
N THR A 279 -5.35 -8.71 11.06
CA THR A 279 -4.41 -9.76 10.66
C THR A 279 -3.03 -9.16 10.51
N ASN A 280 -2.21 -9.26 11.56
CA ASN A 280 -0.82 -8.78 11.60
C ASN A 280 0.17 -9.95 11.80
N TYR A 281 -0.17 -11.12 11.30
CA TYR A 281 0.63 -12.34 11.41
C TYR A 281 0.57 -13.16 10.12
N PRO A 282 1.59 -14.00 9.87
CA PRO A 282 1.57 -14.91 8.75
C PRO A 282 0.45 -15.94 8.87
N ILE A 283 -0.31 -16.13 7.79
CA ILE A 283 -1.31 -17.20 7.69
C ILE A 283 -0.67 -18.34 6.88
N TYR A 284 -0.53 -19.51 7.52
CA TYR A 284 0.05 -20.67 6.89
C TYR A 284 -1.03 -21.53 6.24
N SER A 285 -0.70 -22.20 5.14
CA SER A 285 -1.62 -23.10 4.45
C SER A 285 -1.63 -24.50 5.06
N ASP A 286 -0.86 -25.42 4.49
CA ASP A 286 -0.87 -26.83 4.90
C ASP A 286 -0.17 -27.08 6.24
N LEU A 287 0.82 -26.25 6.61
CA LEU A 287 1.52 -26.37 7.89
C LEU A 287 0.57 -26.16 9.05
N GLU A 288 -0.25 -25.13 9.01
CA GLU A 288 -1.23 -24.80 10.06
C GLU A 288 -2.27 -25.93 10.20
N LYS A 289 -2.83 -26.40 9.08
CA LYS A 289 -3.78 -27.53 9.07
C LYS A 289 -3.17 -28.81 9.64
N THR A 290 -1.91 -29.07 9.32
CA THR A 290 -1.21 -30.25 9.82
C THR A 290 -0.96 -30.15 11.33
N LEU A 291 -0.54 -28.98 11.82
CA LEU A 291 -0.34 -28.74 13.25
C LEU A 291 -1.67 -28.81 14.02
N ALA A 292 -2.71 -28.18 13.50
CA ALA A 292 -4.05 -28.24 14.09
C ALA A 292 -4.57 -29.67 14.19
N LYS A 293 -4.42 -30.46 13.11
CA LYS A 293 -4.80 -31.88 13.09
C LYS A 293 -4.03 -32.70 14.13
N ARG A 294 -2.70 -32.53 14.19
CA ARG A 294 -1.88 -33.23 15.19
C ARG A 294 -2.26 -32.87 16.62
N THR A 295 -2.51 -31.59 16.88
CA THR A 295 -2.94 -31.13 18.21
C THR A 295 -4.30 -31.73 18.58
N HIS A 296 -5.25 -31.78 17.65
CA HIS A 296 -6.53 -32.46 17.84
C HIS A 296 -6.37 -33.94 18.11
N ASP A 297 -5.52 -34.64 17.34
CA ASP A 297 -5.26 -36.08 17.49
C ASP A 297 -4.62 -36.43 18.86
N GLU A 298 -3.80 -35.49 19.41
CA GLU A 298 -3.13 -35.68 20.71
C GLU A 298 -3.99 -35.23 21.90
N SER A 299 -4.73 -34.15 21.78
CA SER A 299 -5.39 -33.48 22.91
C SER A 299 -6.93 -33.50 22.82
N GLY A 300 -7.51 -33.92 21.69
CA GLY A 300 -8.94 -33.87 21.45
C GLY A 300 -9.48 -32.45 21.29
N ASP A 301 -10.80 -32.31 21.36
CA ASP A 301 -11.47 -31.02 21.30
C ASP A 301 -11.30 -30.25 22.61
N TYR A 302 -10.85 -29.00 22.52
CA TYR A 302 -10.79 -28.08 23.65
C TYR A 302 -11.26 -26.69 23.27
N THR A 303 -11.84 -25.99 24.22
CA THR A 303 -12.34 -24.61 24.01
C THR A 303 -11.24 -23.63 24.34
N LEU A 304 -10.91 -22.76 23.41
CA LEU A 304 -10.06 -21.59 23.65
C LEU A 304 -10.93 -20.42 24.10
N THR A 305 -10.53 -19.80 25.21
CA THR A 305 -11.10 -18.52 25.63
C THR A 305 -10.21 -17.43 25.06
N PRO A 306 -10.72 -16.52 24.22
CA PRO A 306 -9.94 -15.42 23.68
C PRO A 306 -9.45 -14.45 24.75
#